data_49306abe1751fdb20cb54593e3ba64b6
#
_entry.id   49306abe1751fdb20cb54593e3ba64b6
#
_cell.length_a   1.000
_cell.length_b   1.000
_cell.length_c   1.000
_cell.angle_alpha   90.00
_cell.angle_beta   90.00
_cell.angle_gamma   90.00
#
_symmetry.space_group_name_H-M   'P 1'
#
loop_
_entity.id
_entity.type
_entity.pdbx_description
1 polymer ?
#
loop_
_entity_poly.entity_id
_entity_poly.type
_entity_poly.pdbx_seq_one_letter_code
_entity_poly.pdbx_strand_id
1 'polypeptide(L)'
;MLRFIAGFASAFALLSSATILAQSPSADTPPAAAPAAQPNDYSKPDTWLCRPGRKDSCAVDLSTTIVAANGKFKKESFKAARNAPVDCFYVYPTVSLDQTGNSDMTAGPEEQNVILQQFARFSSVCRPYAPLYRQVTLTALRSVIAGNAMPIDRQLAYNDVLAAWNFYLKTDNRGRGVVLVGHSQGSGVLQQLIRNEIDGKPAQDKLVSALLLGTNLPVEKGKDVGAFQNIPLCKSAAQTGCAVAYAAFRDTIPPPANSRFGKAQGENMAAACVNPAALRGGKGQLHAYLSNGRFIASSAAAPKPWVTPERKVTTPFVSVPGLLTAECVTSDTGTFLSVHVNADPSDPRTDDIVGDVLVNNQVQKDWGLHLIDVNLAMGNLVELVREQAKAYSK
;
A
#
# COMPACT_ATOMS: atom_id res chain seq x y z
N MET A 1 83.73 37.08 7.20
CA MET A 1 84.26 37.92 6.11
C MET A 1 83.13 38.01 5.09
N LEU A 2 82.52 39.04 4.65
CA LEU A 2 82.82 40.47 4.45
C LEU A 2 81.48 41.22 4.50
N ARG A 3 81.46 42.33 5.15
CA ARG A 3 80.38 43.36 5.16
C ARG A 3 80.32 44.01 3.79
N PHE A 4 79.14 44.50 3.37
CA PHE A 4 79.04 45.88 2.80
C PHE A 4 77.61 46.42 2.99
N ILE A 5 77.63 47.71 3.32
CA ILE A 5 76.59 48.62 3.79
C ILE A 5 76.16 49.51 2.57
N ALA A 6 75.01 50.11 2.72
CA ALA A 6 74.43 51.32 2.14
C ALA A 6 73.50 51.15 0.94
N GLY A 7 72.44 51.85 0.82
CA GLY A 7 72.10 53.17 1.29
C GLY A 7 70.64 53.53 1.01
N PHE A 8 70.15 54.50 1.75
CA PHE A 8 68.83 55.13 1.79
C PHE A 8 68.46 55.82 0.48
N ALA A 9 67.15 55.65 0.10
CA ALA A 9 66.46 56.70 -0.65
C ALA A 9 64.96 56.64 -0.33
N SER A 10 64.50 57.66 0.42
CA SER A 10 63.09 57.88 0.75
C SER A 10 62.39 58.49 -0.45
N ALA A 11 61.32 57.87 -0.91
CA ALA A 11 60.34 58.51 -1.80
C ALA A 11 58.96 58.49 -1.12
N PHE A 12 58.50 59.69 -0.78
CA PHE A 12 57.13 59.94 -0.30
C PHE A 12 56.16 59.74 -1.44
N ALA A 13 55.29 58.72 -1.35
CA ALA A 13 54.18 58.58 -2.26
C ALA A 13 52.88 58.88 -1.46
N LEU A 14 52.18 59.88 -1.94
CA LEU A 14 50.83 60.28 -1.48
C LEU A 14 49.83 59.14 -1.71
N LEU A 15 49.32 58.55 -0.66
CA LEU A 15 48.23 57.58 -0.70
C LEU A 15 46.88 58.30 -0.73
N SER A 16 46.25 58.32 -1.91
CA SER A 16 44.83 58.69 -2.06
C SER A 16 43.97 57.56 -1.56
N SER A 17 43.24 57.73 -0.44
CA SER A 17 42.29 56.80 0.12
C SER A 17 41.02 56.73 -0.77
N ALA A 18 40.92 55.73 -1.63
CA ALA A 18 39.66 55.39 -2.30
C ALA A 18 38.76 54.63 -1.31
N THR A 19 37.69 55.26 -0.87
CA THR A 19 36.62 54.62 -0.07
C THR A 19 35.85 53.65 -0.96
N ILE A 20 36.11 52.35 -0.81
CA ILE A 20 35.29 51.30 -1.43
C ILE A 20 33.99 51.20 -0.60
N LEU A 21 32.89 51.69 -1.16
CA LEU A 21 31.56 51.41 -0.67
C LEU A 21 31.29 49.91 -0.89
N ALA A 22 31.36 49.14 0.19
CA ALA A 22 30.92 47.76 0.21
C ALA A 22 29.39 47.74 -0.06
N GLN A 23 28.98 47.27 -1.24
CA GLN A 23 27.60 46.94 -1.52
C GLN A 23 27.24 45.75 -0.63
N SER A 24 26.24 45.94 0.26
CA SER A 24 25.60 44.85 1.00
C SER A 24 25.03 43.85 0.01
N PRO A 25 25.21 42.51 0.24
CA PRO A 25 24.55 41.51 -0.60
C PRO A 25 23.04 41.72 -0.51
N SER A 26 22.40 41.81 -1.66
CA SER A 26 20.94 41.81 -1.80
C SER A 26 20.42 40.60 -1.08
N ALA A 27 19.51 40.78 -0.14
CA ALA A 27 18.81 39.67 0.48
C ALA A 27 18.10 38.88 -0.63
N ASP A 28 18.54 37.64 -0.86
CA ASP A 28 17.85 36.71 -1.75
C ASP A 28 16.41 36.56 -1.26
N THR A 29 15.49 37.08 -2.02
CA THR A 29 14.06 36.85 -1.81
C THR A 29 13.84 35.35 -1.95
N PRO A 30 13.28 34.66 -0.94
CA PRO A 30 12.95 33.24 -1.07
C PRO A 30 12.14 33.03 -2.35
N PRO A 31 12.39 31.95 -3.13
CA PRO A 31 11.58 31.66 -4.30
C PRO A 31 10.10 31.62 -3.90
N ALA A 32 9.26 32.29 -4.67
CA ALA A 32 7.83 32.31 -4.44
C ALA A 32 7.32 30.88 -4.33
N ALA A 33 6.58 30.57 -3.24
CA ALA A 33 5.99 29.27 -3.06
C ALA A 33 5.15 28.92 -4.29
N ALA A 34 5.36 27.72 -4.85
CA ALA A 34 4.56 27.26 -5.98
C ALA A 34 3.05 27.37 -5.62
N PRO A 35 2.19 27.80 -6.55
CA PRO A 35 0.78 27.92 -6.29
C PRO A 35 0.22 26.59 -5.79
N ALA A 36 -0.58 26.63 -4.72
CA ALA A 36 -1.21 25.43 -4.16
C ALA A 36 -2.00 24.69 -5.25
N ALA A 37 -1.79 23.38 -5.35
CA ALA A 37 -2.49 22.57 -6.33
C ALA A 37 -4.00 22.68 -6.13
N GLN A 38 -4.74 22.88 -7.23
CA GLN A 38 -6.19 23.00 -7.17
C GLN A 38 -6.83 21.69 -6.69
N PRO A 39 -7.87 21.76 -5.83
CA PRO A 39 -8.63 20.58 -5.41
C PRO A 39 -9.28 19.87 -6.60
N ASN A 40 -9.32 18.54 -6.55
CA ASN A 40 -10.04 17.74 -7.54
C ASN A 40 -11.56 17.78 -7.31
N ASP A 41 -12.32 17.74 -8.40
CA ASP A 41 -13.80 17.71 -8.37
C ASP A 41 -14.29 16.26 -8.47
N TYR A 42 -14.55 15.65 -7.30
CA TYR A 42 -15.03 14.26 -7.21
C TYR A 42 -16.52 14.09 -7.56
N SER A 43 -17.21 15.15 -7.98
CA SER A 43 -18.51 15.00 -8.63
C SER A 43 -18.39 14.41 -10.03
N LYS A 44 -17.25 14.58 -10.67
CA LYS A 44 -16.97 14.08 -12.02
C LYS A 44 -16.75 12.57 -12.02
N PRO A 45 -17.36 11.85 -12.98
CA PRO A 45 -17.22 10.39 -13.07
C PRO A 45 -15.80 9.89 -13.29
N ASP A 46 -14.97 10.61 -14.03
CA ASP A 46 -13.61 10.25 -14.42
C ASP A 46 -12.60 10.35 -13.27
N THR A 47 -12.96 10.97 -12.15
CA THR A 47 -12.14 10.99 -10.93
C THR A 47 -12.28 9.72 -10.08
N TRP A 48 -12.99 8.70 -10.56
CA TRP A 48 -13.20 7.44 -9.87
C TRP A 48 -12.83 6.25 -10.75
N LEU A 49 -11.96 5.40 -10.27
CA LEU A 49 -11.67 4.07 -10.85
C LEU A 49 -12.86 3.12 -10.66
N CYS A 50 -13.50 3.17 -9.48
CA CYS A 50 -14.71 2.41 -9.19
C CYS A 50 -15.72 3.30 -8.47
N ARG A 51 -16.98 3.27 -8.95
CA ARG A 51 -18.15 3.88 -8.32
C ARG A 51 -19.41 3.12 -8.72
N PRO A 52 -20.29 2.73 -7.77
CA PRO A 52 -21.47 1.91 -8.06
C PRO A 52 -22.37 2.48 -9.17
N GLY A 53 -23.00 1.59 -9.92
CA GLY A 53 -23.93 1.96 -11.01
C GLY A 53 -23.24 2.23 -12.35
N ARG A 54 -21.96 1.94 -12.49
CA ARG A 54 -21.18 2.16 -13.72
C ARG A 54 -20.48 0.87 -14.16
N LYS A 55 -20.17 0.83 -15.47
CA LYS A 55 -19.19 -0.13 -16.00
C LYS A 55 -17.82 0.54 -15.96
N ASP A 56 -17.04 0.24 -14.95
CA ASP A 56 -15.76 0.86 -14.67
C ASP A 56 -14.67 -0.20 -14.35
N SER A 57 -13.53 0.21 -13.78
CA SER A 57 -12.39 -0.67 -13.47
C SER A 57 -12.71 -1.83 -12.51
N CYS A 58 -13.83 -1.75 -11.74
CA CYS A 58 -14.29 -2.86 -10.92
C CYS A 58 -15.15 -3.89 -11.67
N ALA A 59 -15.63 -3.56 -12.88
CA ALA A 59 -16.47 -4.44 -13.70
C ALA A 59 -15.61 -5.31 -14.65
N VAL A 60 -14.71 -6.11 -14.07
CA VAL A 60 -13.68 -6.91 -14.77
C VAL A 60 -13.88 -8.41 -14.53
N ASP A 61 -13.26 -9.23 -15.39
CA ASP A 61 -13.23 -10.69 -15.19
C ASP A 61 -12.32 -11.06 -14.01
N LEU A 62 -12.90 -11.67 -12.98
CA LEU A 62 -12.23 -12.16 -11.79
C LEU A 62 -12.33 -13.70 -11.68
N SER A 63 -12.61 -14.36 -12.80
CA SER A 63 -12.63 -15.84 -12.82
C SER A 63 -11.27 -16.40 -12.40
N THR A 64 -11.33 -17.52 -11.71
CA THR A 64 -10.16 -18.14 -11.08
C THR A 64 -10.06 -19.59 -11.47
N THR A 65 -8.87 -20.07 -11.81
CA THR A 65 -8.59 -21.49 -11.90
C THR A 65 -8.19 -22.01 -10.52
N ILE A 66 -9.00 -22.91 -9.96
CA ILE A 66 -8.65 -23.66 -8.76
C ILE A 66 -7.83 -24.87 -9.19
N VAL A 67 -6.61 -25.00 -8.65
CA VAL A 67 -5.73 -26.16 -8.89
C VAL A 67 -5.87 -27.10 -7.71
N ALA A 68 -6.59 -28.22 -7.90
CA ALA A 68 -6.79 -29.24 -6.87
C ALA A 68 -5.49 -30.05 -6.63
N ALA A 69 -5.34 -30.71 -5.48
CA ALA A 69 -4.17 -31.49 -5.09
C ALA A 69 -3.78 -32.58 -6.13
N ASN A 70 -4.73 -33.11 -6.87
CA ASN A 70 -4.50 -34.06 -7.96
C ASN A 70 -4.17 -33.38 -9.30
N GLY A 71 -3.86 -32.09 -9.33
CA GLY A 71 -3.55 -31.29 -10.52
C GLY A 71 -4.74 -30.99 -11.43
N LYS A 72 -5.97 -31.39 -11.09
CA LYS A 72 -7.16 -31.04 -11.88
C LYS A 72 -7.51 -29.56 -11.72
N PHE A 73 -7.92 -28.95 -12.83
CA PHE A 73 -8.40 -27.56 -12.86
C PHE A 73 -9.91 -27.51 -12.72
N LYS A 74 -10.38 -26.61 -11.85
CA LYS A 74 -11.79 -26.23 -11.73
C LYS A 74 -11.88 -24.71 -11.92
N LYS A 75 -12.78 -24.25 -12.78
CA LYS A 75 -13.03 -22.81 -12.94
C LYS A 75 -14.03 -22.35 -11.85
N GLU A 76 -13.64 -21.33 -11.13
CA GLU A 76 -14.50 -20.52 -10.26
C GLU A 76 -14.92 -19.27 -11.02
N SER A 77 -16.23 -19.05 -11.13
CA SER A 77 -16.78 -17.81 -11.70
C SER A 77 -16.96 -16.77 -10.59
N PHE A 78 -16.67 -15.52 -10.91
CA PHE A 78 -16.90 -14.40 -10.01
C PHE A 78 -18.31 -13.80 -10.21
N LYS A 79 -18.92 -13.35 -9.11
CA LYS A 79 -20.19 -12.65 -9.14
C LYS A 79 -20.20 -11.51 -8.12
N ALA A 80 -20.36 -10.28 -8.60
CA ALA A 80 -20.58 -9.13 -7.75
C ALA A 80 -21.91 -9.20 -7.01
N ALA A 81 -21.98 -8.69 -5.79
CA ALA A 81 -23.20 -8.60 -5.01
C ALA A 81 -24.15 -7.54 -5.62
N ARG A 82 -25.42 -7.92 -5.83
CA ARG A 82 -26.43 -6.97 -6.33
C ARG A 82 -26.83 -5.94 -5.28
N ASN A 83 -26.96 -6.39 -4.02
CA ASN A 83 -27.42 -5.59 -2.89
C ASN A 83 -26.44 -5.75 -1.73
N ALA A 84 -25.19 -5.29 -1.92
CA ALA A 84 -24.20 -5.34 -0.87
C ALA A 84 -24.63 -4.47 0.34
N PRO A 85 -24.53 -4.97 1.58
CA PRO A 85 -25.02 -4.26 2.77
C PRO A 85 -24.14 -3.08 3.17
N VAL A 86 -22.86 -3.09 2.84
CA VAL A 86 -21.85 -2.09 3.21
C VAL A 86 -21.13 -1.55 1.97
N ASP A 87 -20.33 -0.52 2.17
CA ASP A 87 -19.46 0.05 1.13
C ASP A 87 -18.01 -0.34 1.40
N CYS A 88 -17.18 -0.43 0.35
CA CYS A 88 -15.74 -0.50 0.46
C CYS A 88 -15.14 0.74 -0.21
N PHE A 89 -14.30 1.47 0.53
CA PHE A 89 -13.58 2.64 0.03
C PHE A 89 -12.09 2.28 -0.04
N TYR A 90 -11.54 2.29 -1.26
CA TYR A 90 -10.19 1.81 -1.52
C TYR A 90 -9.24 2.94 -1.91
N VAL A 91 -8.06 2.94 -1.28
CA VAL A 91 -6.93 3.79 -1.64
C VAL A 91 -5.77 2.89 -2.05
N TYR A 92 -5.40 2.95 -3.33
CA TYR A 92 -4.44 2.04 -3.95
C TYR A 92 -2.98 2.42 -3.65
N PRO A 93 -2.01 1.51 -3.88
CA PRO A 93 -0.58 1.75 -3.65
C PRO A 93 0.04 2.63 -4.73
N THR A 94 1.34 2.90 -4.60
CA THR A 94 2.18 3.49 -5.63
C THR A 94 2.22 2.62 -6.87
N VAL A 95 1.57 3.05 -7.95
CA VAL A 95 1.53 2.32 -9.23
C VAL A 95 1.82 3.19 -10.44
N SER A 96 1.52 4.50 -10.40
CA SER A 96 1.69 5.40 -11.54
C SER A 96 3.11 5.40 -12.09
N LEU A 97 3.20 5.34 -13.41
CA LEU A 97 4.44 5.45 -14.19
C LEU A 97 4.70 6.87 -14.71
N ASP A 98 3.91 7.86 -14.28
CA ASP A 98 4.13 9.25 -14.61
C ASP A 98 5.55 9.70 -14.26
N GLN A 99 6.12 10.59 -15.08
CA GLN A 99 7.50 11.03 -14.92
C GLN A 99 7.67 12.17 -13.89
N THR A 100 6.60 12.55 -13.22
CA THR A 100 6.51 13.58 -12.18
C THR A 100 6.56 12.97 -10.77
N GLY A 101 6.75 13.80 -9.74
CA GLY A 101 6.79 13.35 -8.34
C GLY A 101 5.46 12.80 -7.85
N ASN A 102 4.37 13.44 -8.25
CA ASN A 102 3.00 12.99 -8.06
C ASN A 102 2.34 12.72 -9.42
N SER A 103 1.45 11.74 -9.48
CA SER A 103 0.67 11.42 -10.69
C SER A 103 -0.31 12.55 -11.05
N ASP A 104 -0.79 12.51 -12.28
CA ASP A 104 -1.96 13.28 -12.68
C ASP A 104 -3.27 12.59 -12.24
N MET A 105 -4.41 13.03 -12.78
CA MET A 105 -5.75 12.46 -12.50
C MET A 105 -6.26 11.61 -13.66
N THR A 106 -5.36 11.08 -14.49
CA THR A 106 -5.70 10.22 -15.64
C THR A 106 -5.44 8.76 -15.26
N ALA A 107 -6.46 7.91 -15.35
CA ALA A 107 -6.30 6.49 -15.06
C ALA A 107 -5.50 5.77 -16.14
N GLY A 108 -4.30 5.31 -15.82
CA GLY A 108 -3.47 4.47 -16.67
C GLY A 108 -3.81 2.97 -16.57
N PRO A 109 -3.15 2.13 -17.37
CA PRO A 109 -3.26 0.67 -17.27
C PRO A 109 -2.83 0.13 -15.90
N GLU A 110 -1.89 0.79 -15.21
CA GLU A 110 -1.40 0.43 -13.89
C GLU A 110 -2.44 0.66 -12.79
N GLU A 111 -3.20 1.77 -12.82
CA GLU A 111 -4.31 2.01 -11.91
C GLU A 111 -5.44 1.00 -12.17
N GLN A 112 -5.74 0.69 -13.41
CA GLN A 112 -6.74 -0.34 -13.75
C GLN A 112 -6.29 -1.73 -13.30
N ASN A 113 -5.00 -2.06 -13.47
CA ASN A 113 -4.45 -3.35 -13.05
C ASN A 113 -4.46 -3.51 -11.52
N VAL A 114 -4.16 -2.47 -10.74
CA VAL A 114 -4.21 -2.59 -9.29
C VAL A 114 -5.62 -2.77 -8.75
N ILE A 115 -6.63 -2.18 -9.40
CA ILE A 115 -8.03 -2.46 -9.09
C ILE A 115 -8.35 -3.95 -9.33
N LEU A 116 -7.96 -4.49 -10.48
CA LEU A 116 -8.11 -5.92 -10.79
C LEU A 116 -7.46 -6.80 -9.71
N GLN A 117 -6.21 -6.50 -9.34
CA GLN A 117 -5.41 -7.34 -8.46
C GLN A 117 -5.83 -7.27 -6.99
N GLN A 118 -6.21 -6.10 -6.51
CA GLN A 118 -6.33 -5.86 -5.06
C GLN A 118 -7.73 -5.49 -4.59
N PHE A 119 -8.63 -5.02 -5.47
CA PHE A 119 -9.87 -4.43 -4.99
C PHE A 119 -11.16 -4.99 -5.62
N ALA A 120 -11.22 -5.21 -6.91
CA ALA A 120 -12.45 -5.55 -7.62
C ALA A 120 -13.20 -6.76 -7.00
N ARG A 121 -12.48 -7.72 -6.40
CA ARG A 121 -13.06 -8.92 -5.77
C ARG A 121 -13.91 -8.60 -4.54
N PHE A 122 -13.66 -7.49 -3.85
CA PHE A 122 -14.50 -7.02 -2.74
C PHE A 122 -15.93 -6.67 -3.18
N SER A 123 -16.16 -6.42 -4.48
CA SER A 123 -17.52 -6.18 -5.00
C SER A 123 -18.49 -7.38 -4.81
N SER A 124 -17.98 -8.55 -4.42
CA SER A 124 -18.83 -9.68 -4.00
C SER A 124 -19.48 -9.49 -2.61
N VAL A 125 -19.04 -8.49 -1.82
CA VAL A 125 -19.48 -8.27 -0.44
C VAL A 125 -19.81 -6.82 -0.13
N CYS A 126 -19.32 -5.86 -0.89
CA CYS A 126 -19.54 -4.41 -0.69
C CYS A 126 -19.77 -3.67 -2.02
N ARG A 127 -20.33 -2.46 -1.95
CA ARG A 127 -20.35 -1.53 -3.09
C ARG A 127 -18.97 -0.88 -3.22
N PRO A 128 -18.27 -1.00 -4.35
CA PRO A 128 -16.89 -0.53 -4.48
C PRO A 128 -16.80 0.98 -4.78
N TYR A 129 -15.94 1.67 -4.05
CA TYR A 129 -15.52 3.06 -4.29
C TYR A 129 -14.00 3.12 -4.32
N ALA A 130 -13.41 3.61 -5.39
CA ALA A 130 -11.97 3.81 -5.53
C ALA A 130 -11.72 5.15 -6.25
N PRO A 131 -11.42 6.23 -5.52
CA PRO A 131 -11.08 7.50 -6.15
C PRO A 131 -9.70 7.43 -6.82
N LEU A 132 -9.53 8.15 -7.93
CA LEU A 132 -8.21 8.58 -8.38
C LEU A 132 -7.67 9.62 -7.40
N TYR A 133 -6.37 9.63 -7.19
CA TYR A 133 -5.68 10.63 -6.38
C TYR A 133 -4.25 10.81 -6.88
N ARG A 134 -3.68 11.98 -6.70
CA ARG A 134 -2.31 12.29 -7.15
C ARG A 134 -1.27 11.62 -6.25
N GLN A 135 -1.15 10.31 -6.41
CA GLN A 135 -0.22 9.46 -5.68
C GLN A 135 1.25 9.87 -5.95
N VAL A 136 2.15 9.57 -5.03
CA VAL A 136 3.59 9.55 -5.32
C VAL A 136 3.85 8.47 -6.35
N THR A 137 4.59 8.77 -7.43
CA THR A 137 4.77 7.86 -8.56
C THR A 137 5.87 6.81 -8.32
N LEU A 138 5.85 5.72 -9.09
CA LEU A 138 6.95 4.75 -9.11
C LEU A 138 8.25 5.39 -9.61
N THR A 139 8.17 6.35 -10.52
CA THR A 139 9.31 7.12 -11.00
C THR A 139 9.97 7.89 -9.86
N ALA A 140 9.17 8.59 -9.05
CA ALA A 140 9.66 9.29 -7.87
C ALA A 140 10.22 8.34 -6.82
N LEU A 141 9.53 7.23 -6.53
CA LEU A 141 9.98 6.24 -5.57
C LEU A 141 11.34 5.64 -5.95
N ARG A 142 11.50 5.27 -7.22
CA ARG A 142 12.77 4.74 -7.75
C ARG A 142 13.89 5.79 -7.71
N SER A 143 13.59 7.04 -8.03
CA SER A 143 14.54 8.17 -7.95
C SER A 143 15.07 8.32 -6.52
N VAL A 144 14.17 8.37 -5.53
CA VAL A 144 14.55 8.50 -4.11
C VAL A 144 15.36 7.28 -3.63
N ILE A 145 14.98 6.06 -4.02
CA ILE A 145 15.75 4.85 -3.69
C ILE A 145 17.15 4.88 -4.30
N ALA A 146 17.29 5.44 -5.50
CA ALA A 146 18.59 5.64 -6.16
C ALA A 146 19.39 6.83 -5.59
N GLY A 147 18.90 7.52 -4.56
CA GLY A 147 19.57 8.67 -3.92
C GLY A 147 19.41 9.99 -4.66
N ASN A 148 18.52 10.08 -5.65
CA ASN A 148 18.26 11.30 -6.41
C ASN A 148 17.11 12.09 -5.79
N ALA A 149 17.23 13.42 -5.73
CA ALA A 149 16.14 14.29 -5.31
C ALA A 149 15.07 14.39 -6.41
N MET A 150 13.81 14.24 -6.02
CA MET A 150 12.65 14.49 -6.87
C MET A 150 11.57 15.19 -6.03
N PRO A 151 10.97 16.29 -6.50
CA PRO A 151 9.88 16.94 -5.78
C PRO A 151 8.69 16.00 -5.60
N ILE A 152 8.32 15.75 -4.35
CA ILE A 152 7.20 14.88 -3.96
C ILE A 152 6.33 15.64 -2.98
N ASP A 153 5.03 15.74 -3.25
CA ASP A 153 4.04 16.28 -2.34
C ASP A 153 3.14 15.16 -1.78
N ARG A 154 3.47 14.69 -0.58
CA ARG A 154 2.67 13.68 0.14
C ARG A 154 1.36 14.25 0.68
N GLN A 155 1.34 15.56 0.98
CA GLN A 155 0.13 16.23 1.46
C GLN A 155 -0.91 16.33 0.35
N LEU A 156 -0.48 16.49 -0.90
CA LEU A 156 -1.36 16.49 -2.07
C LEU A 156 -2.14 15.19 -2.19
N ALA A 157 -1.45 14.04 -2.06
CA ALA A 157 -2.08 12.71 -2.08
C ALA A 157 -3.14 12.56 -0.97
N TYR A 158 -2.82 13.03 0.25
CA TYR A 158 -3.77 13.01 1.36
C TYR A 158 -4.97 13.94 1.11
N ASN A 159 -4.73 15.16 0.64
CA ASN A 159 -5.79 16.14 0.38
C ASN A 159 -6.79 15.64 -0.67
N ASP A 160 -6.31 14.97 -1.71
CA ASP A 160 -7.15 14.36 -2.72
C ASP A 160 -8.05 13.27 -2.14
N VAL A 161 -7.47 12.35 -1.35
CA VAL A 161 -8.23 11.28 -0.71
C VAL A 161 -9.23 11.85 0.32
N LEU A 162 -8.86 12.89 1.08
CA LEU A 162 -9.76 13.58 2.00
C LEU A 162 -10.94 14.23 1.25
N ALA A 163 -10.67 14.90 0.13
CA ALA A 163 -11.72 15.49 -0.71
C ALA A 163 -12.68 14.43 -1.27
N ALA A 164 -12.13 13.31 -1.76
CA ALA A 164 -12.91 12.16 -2.24
C ALA A 164 -13.76 11.53 -1.11
N TRP A 165 -13.19 11.35 0.08
CA TRP A 165 -13.88 10.85 1.26
C TRP A 165 -15.04 11.73 1.68
N ASN A 166 -14.82 13.04 1.75
CA ASN A 166 -15.86 14.02 2.11
C ASN A 166 -16.98 14.03 1.06
N PHE A 167 -16.64 14.00 -0.22
CA PHE A 167 -17.63 13.87 -1.29
C PHE A 167 -18.45 12.58 -1.15
N TYR A 168 -17.78 11.44 -0.98
CA TYR A 168 -18.42 10.14 -0.78
C TYR A 168 -19.39 10.15 0.41
N LEU A 169 -18.96 10.64 1.58
CA LEU A 169 -19.81 10.71 2.76
C LEU A 169 -21.04 11.58 2.53
N LYS A 170 -20.88 12.70 1.84
CA LYS A 170 -21.95 13.68 1.59
C LYS A 170 -22.99 13.18 0.58
N THR A 171 -22.55 12.46 -0.47
CA THR A 171 -23.40 12.18 -1.64
C THR A 171 -23.77 10.70 -1.78
N ASP A 172 -22.84 9.78 -1.51
CA ASP A 172 -22.96 8.38 -1.93
C ASP A 172 -23.19 7.42 -0.77
N ASN A 173 -22.61 7.68 0.40
CA ASN A 173 -22.63 6.76 1.55
C ASN A 173 -24.04 6.54 2.10
N ARG A 174 -24.84 7.60 2.24
CA ARG A 174 -26.23 7.53 2.74
C ARG A 174 -26.38 6.79 4.07
N GLY A 175 -25.42 6.98 4.98
CA GLY A 175 -25.44 6.37 6.31
C GLY A 175 -25.03 4.90 6.38
N ARG A 176 -24.51 4.31 5.30
CA ARG A 176 -24.07 2.91 5.24
C ARG A 176 -22.76 2.70 5.99
N GLY A 177 -22.56 1.47 6.49
CA GLY A 177 -21.25 1.05 7.00
C GLY A 177 -20.21 1.02 5.89
N VAL A 178 -18.95 1.33 6.23
CA VAL A 178 -17.84 1.37 5.28
C VAL A 178 -16.66 0.54 5.76
N VAL A 179 -16.10 -0.25 4.85
CA VAL A 179 -14.79 -0.88 4.99
C VAL A 179 -13.77 -0.04 4.25
N LEU A 180 -12.75 0.43 4.95
CA LEU A 180 -11.61 1.10 4.35
C LEU A 180 -10.60 0.05 3.90
N VAL A 181 -10.16 0.09 2.67
CA VAL A 181 -9.16 -0.84 2.13
C VAL A 181 -7.99 -0.05 1.61
N GLY A 182 -6.78 -0.38 2.04
CA GLY A 182 -5.56 0.26 1.57
C GLY A 182 -4.42 -0.72 1.41
N HIS A 183 -3.49 -0.39 0.52
CA HIS A 183 -2.22 -1.09 0.39
C HIS A 183 -1.09 -0.09 0.26
N SER A 184 0.07 -0.36 0.91
CA SER A 184 1.29 0.44 0.77
C SER A 184 1.05 1.94 1.03
N GLN A 185 1.34 2.82 0.07
CA GLN A 185 1.07 4.26 0.14
C GLN A 185 -0.40 4.54 0.50
N GLY A 186 -1.34 3.82 -0.11
CA GLY A 186 -2.76 3.96 0.18
C GLY A 186 -3.11 3.64 1.63
N SER A 187 -2.47 2.62 2.23
CA SER A 187 -2.60 2.33 3.66
C SER A 187 -2.07 3.48 4.52
N GLY A 188 -0.96 4.09 4.13
CA GLY A 188 -0.39 5.26 4.82
C GLY A 188 -1.32 6.46 4.79
N VAL A 189 -1.92 6.75 3.63
CA VAL A 189 -2.90 7.83 3.46
C VAL A 189 -4.17 7.55 4.29
N LEU A 190 -4.66 6.30 4.29
CA LEU A 190 -5.80 5.91 5.13
C LEU A 190 -5.50 5.97 6.62
N GLN A 191 -4.28 5.64 7.06
CA GLN A 191 -3.90 5.84 8.46
C GLN A 191 -4.02 7.31 8.87
N GLN A 192 -3.59 8.24 8.02
CA GLN A 192 -3.74 9.67 8.27
C GLN A 192 -5.21 10.08 8.26
N LEU A 193 -6.00 9.61 7.30
CA LEU A 193 -7.45 9.86 7.23
C LEU A 193 -8.18 9.36 8.50
N ILE A 194 -7.87 8.15 8.93
CA ILE A 194 -8.49 7.55 10.11
C ILE A 194 -8.18 8.37 11.35
N ARG A 195 -6.91 8.72 11.59
CA ARG A 195 -6.52 9.55 12.74
C ARG A 195 -7.19 10.92 12.74
N ASN A 196 -7.28 11.54 11.57
CA ASN A 196 -7.72 12.91 11.47
C ASN A 196 -9.24 13.05 11.39
N GLU A 197 -9.96 12.06 10.80
CA GLU A 197 -11.37 12.23 10.43
C GLU A 197 -12.30 11.17 11.02
N ILE A 198 -11.78 10.08 11.61
CA ILE A 198 -12.59 8.93 12.00
C ILE A 198 -12.40 8.57 13.47
N ASP A 199 -11.17 8.35 13.91
CA ASP A 199 -10.85 7.86 15.26
C ASP A 199 -11.34 8.83 16.34
N GLY A 200 -12.28 8.39 17.20
CA GLY A 200 -12.95 9.21 18.21
C GLY A 200 -13.92 10.25 17.66
N LYS A 201 -14.30 10.19 16.37
CA LYS A 201 -15.22 11.13 15.73
C LYS A 201 -16.51 10.45 15.27
N PRO A 202 -17.60 11.20 14.97
CA PRO A 202 -18.88 10.62 14.55
C PRO A 202 -18.80 9.71 13.31
N ALA A 203 -17.79 9.89 12.45
CA ALA A 203 -17.58 9.03 11.32
C ALA A 203 -17.16 7.59 11.72
N GLN A 204 -16.64 7.38 12.94
CA GLN A 204 -16.28 6.07 13.45
C GLN A 204 -17.47 5.13 13.55
N ASP A 205 -18.67 5.62 13.83
CA ASP A 205 -19.89 4.82 13.90
C ASP A 205 -20.22 4.11 12.57
N LYS A 206 -19.68 4.63 11.47
CA LYS A 206 -19.82 4.03 10.14
C LYS A 206 -18.70 3.03 9.81
N LEU A 207 -17.63 2.96 10.61
CA LEU A 207 -16.50 2.10 10.31
C LEU A 207 -16.84 0.63 10.59
N VAL A 208 -16.96 -0.16 9.54
CA VAL A 208 -17.06 -1.63 9.65
C VAL A 208 -15.70 -2.20 9.97
N SER A 209 -14.69 -1.89 9.18
CA SER A 209 -13.29 -2.19 9.46
C SER A 209 -12.33 -1.39 8.57
N ALA A 210 -11.04 -1.38 8.95
CA ALA A 210 -9.95 -0.84 8.16
C ALA A 210 -8.95 -1.97 7.82
N LEU A 211 -8.81 -2.29 6.53
CA LEU A 211 -7.85 -3.25 6.02
C LEU A 211 -6.64 -2.47 5.50
N LEU A 212 -5.59 -2.37 6.32
CA LEU A 212 -4.39 -1.55 6.06
C LEU A 212 -3.20 -2.48 5.80
N LEU A 213 -3.02 -2.85 4.53
CA LEU A 213 -2.11 -3.91 4.13
C LEU A 213 -0.79 -3.35 3.59
N GLY A 214 0.29 -4.12 3.71
CA GLY A 214 1.60 -3.73 3.24
C GLY A 214 2.11 -2.43 3.89
N THR A 215 1.89 -2.27 5.20
CA THR A 215 2.26 -1.05 5.93
C THR A 215 2.66 -1.36 7.38
N ASN A 216 3.29 -0.39 8.00
CA ASN A 216 3.55 -0.40 9.44
C ASN A 216 2.44 0.40 10.14
N LEU A 217 1.45 -0.26 10.73
CA LEU A 217 0.49 0.37 11.64
C LEU A 217 1.07 0.29 13.07
N PRO A 218 1.47 1.40 13.70
CA PRO A 218 2.02 1.37 15.04
C PRO A 218 0.95 1.01 16.08
N VAL A 219 1.25 0.05 16.93
CA VAL A 219 0.49 -0.27 18.15
C VAL A 219 1.42 -0.30 19.35
N GLU A 220 0.91 -0.03 20.54
CA GLU A 220 1.71 -0.20 21.76
C GLU A 220 1.99 -1.69 21.97
N LYS A 221 3.22 -2.03 22.40
CA LYS A 221 3.60 -3.42 22.69
C LYS A 221 2.63 -4.07 23.67
N GLY A 222 2.08 -5.21 23.29
CA GLY A 222 1.11 -5.97 24.10
C GLY A 222 -0.31 -5.40 24.09
N LYS A 223 -0.59 -4.33 23.33
CA LYS A 223 -1.92 -3.76 23.13
C LYS A 223 -2.39 -3.91 21.69
N ASP A 224 -3.66 -3.61 21.45
CA ASP A 224 -4.30 -3.60 20.13
C ASP A 224 -4.65 -2.19 19.63
N VAL A 225 -4.19 -1.17 20.33
CA VAL A 225 -4.33 0.26 20.01
C VAL A 225 -2.96 0.94 19.98
N GLY A 226 -2.88 2.12 19.40
CA GLY A 226 -1.63 2.89 19.31
C GLY A 226 -1.77 4.06 18.36
N ALA A 227 -1.54 3.86 17.05
CA ALA A 227 -1.79 4.89 16.03
C ALA A 227 -3.25 5.37 16.02
N PHE A 228 -4.16 4.49 16.39
CA PHE A 228 -5.57 4.78 16.65
C PHE A 228 -5.85 4.54 18.14
N GLN A 229 -6.62 5.43 18.77
CA GLN A 229 -6.90 5.34 20.20
C GLN A 229 -8.20 4.57 20.48
N ASN A 230 -9.17 4.62 19.56
CA ASN A 230 -10.50 4.05 19.72
C ASN A 230 -10.81 2.93 18.73
N ILE A 231 -9.92 2.65 17.78
CA ILE A 231 -10.07 1.59 16.77
C ILE A 231 -9.03 0.51 17.06
N PRO A 232 -9.41 -0.59 17.72
CA PRO A 232 -8.51 -1.68 18.06
C PRO A 232 -8.21 -2.58 16.85
N LEU A 233 -7.24 -3.47 16.98
CA LEU A 233 -7.02 -4.55 16.03
C LEU A 233 -8.17 -5.57 16.09
N CYS A 234 -8.53 -6.14 14.92
CA CYS A 234 -9.56 -7.16 14.83
C CYS A 234 -9.11 -8.49 15.46
N LYS A 235 -9.96 -9.08 16.31
CA LYS A 235 -9.73 -10.36 17.01
C LYS A 235 -10.77 -11.43 16.71
N SER A 236 -11.85 -11.09 16.02
CA SER A 236 -12.88 -12.04 15.61
C SER A 236 -13.56 -11.61 14.30
N ALA A 237 -14.13 -12.58 13.60
CA ALA A 237 -14.75 -12.35 12.29
C ALA A 237 -16.00 -11.45 12.34
N ALA A 238 -16.70 -11.41 13.47
CA ALA A 238 -17.91 -10.59 13.66
C ALA A 238 -17.59 -9.22 14.31
N GLN A 239 -16.35 -8.93 14.65
CA GLN A 239 -15.97 -7.65 15.23
C GLN A 239 -16.00 -6.55 14.17
N THR A 240 -16.68 -5.45 14.48
CA THR A 240 -16.71 -4.23 13.67
C THR A 240 -15.97 -3.10 14.39
N GLY A 241 -15.68 -1.99 13.70
CA GLY A 241 -14.93 -0.87 14.26
C GLY A 241 -13.47 -1.21 14.58
N CYS A 242 -12.84 -2.12 13.83
CA CYS A 242 -11.49 -2.61 14.09
C CYS A 242 -10.60 -2.56 12.85
N ALA A 243 -9.30 -2.73 13.04
CA ALA A 243 -8.30 -2.71 11.98
C ALA A 243 -7.62 -4.07 11.78
N VAL A 244 -7.39 -4.44 10.52
CA VAL A 244 -6.48 -5.51 10.09
C VAL A 244 -5.27 -4.85 9.46
N ALA A 245 -4.08 -5.16 9.92
CA ALA A 245 -2.85 -4.68 9.33
C ALA A 245 -1.79 -5.78 9.35
N TYR A 246 -1.00 -5.87 8.30
CA TYR A 246 0.20 -6.71 8.21
C TYR A 246 1.07 -6.29 7.04
N ALA A 247 2.34 -6.68 7.09
CA ALA A 247 3.23 -6.82 5.95
C ALA A 247 3.70 -8.27 5.90
N ALA A 248 3.68 -8.90 4.73
CA ALA A 248 3.97 -10.32 4.59
C ALA A 248 5.43 -10.56 4.17
N PHE A 249 6.02 -11.60 4.77
CA PHE A 249 7.36 -12.11 4.42
C PHE A 249 7.30 -13.62 4.28
N ARG A 250 8.18 -14.18 3.45
CA ARG A 250 8.40 -15.63 3.47
C ARG A 250 8.98 -16.03 4.82
N ASP A 251 8.58 -17.16 5.36
CA ASP A 251 9.20 -17.73 6.57
C ASP A 251 10.69 -18.03 6.37
N THR A 252 11.09 -18.40 5.14
CA THR A 252 12.46 -18.65 4.73
C THR A 252 13.29 -17.38 4.48
N ILE A 253 12.64 -16.22 4.33
CA ILE A 253 13.27 -14.91 4.12
C ILE A 253 12.59 -13.89 5.03
N PRO A 254 12.83 -13.97 6.35
CA PRO A 254 12.24 -13.02 7.31
C PRO A 254 12.82 -11.61 7.12
N PRO A 255 12.15 -10.57 7.65
CA PRO A 255 12.60 -9.19 7.51
C PRO A 255 14.01 -8.99 8.06
N PRO A 256 14.93 -8.38 7.29
CA PRO A 256 16.27 -8.05 7.78
C PRO A 256 16.22 -6.87 8.77
N ALA A 257 17.35 -6.61 9.45
CA ALA A 257 17.46 -5.51 10.42
C ALA A 257 17.15 -4.12 9.82
N ASN A 258 17.36 -3.92 8.52
CA ASN A 258 17.03 -2.69 7.78
C ASN A 258 15.70 -2.76 7.02
N SER A 259 14.82 -3.70 7.36
CA SER A 259 13.54 -3.87 6.67
C SER A 259 12.69 -2.59 6.68
N ARG A 260 11.98 -2.35 5.58
CA ARG A 260 11.01 -1.25 5.42
C ARG A 260 9.72 -1.52 6.19
N PHE A 261 9.37 -2.79 6.31
CA PHE A 261 8.13 -3.25 6.91
C PHE A 261 8.37 -4.11 8.14
N GLY A 262 7.33 -4.27 8.96
CA GLY A 262 7.37 -5.02 10.20
C GLY A 262 7.91 -4.21 11.39
N LYS A 263 8.11 -2.90 11.27
CA LYS A 263 8.69 -2.04 12.30
C LYS A 263 7.80 -0.85 12.61
N ALA A 264 7.82 -0.41 13.86
CA ALA A 264 7.25 0.86 14.29
C ALA A 264 8.32 1.72 14.98
N GLN A 265 8.18 3.03 14.88
CA GLN A 265 9.04 3.96 15.61
C GLN A 265 8.54 4.10 17.04
N GLY A 266 9.46 4.26 17.98
CA GLY A 266 9.19 4.39 19.41
C GLY A 266 9.53 3.13 20.21
N GLU A 267 10.11 3.32 21.40
CA GLU A 267 10.63 2.23 22.24
C GLU A 267 9.55 1.22 22.65
N ASN A 268 8.34 1.69 22.94
CA ASN A 268 7.19 0.87 23.34
C ASN A 268 6.23 0.54 22.21
N MET A 269 6.63 0.74 20.95
CA MET A 269 5.78 0.50 19.79
C MET A 269 6.20 -0.77 19.03
N ALA A 270 5.23 -1.41 18.40
CA ALA A 270 5.42 -2.50 17.47
C ALA A 270 4.57 -2.28 16.21
N ALA A 271 4.97 -2.85 15.09
CA ALA A 271 4.07 -2.92 13.94
C ALA A 271 2.95 -3.91 14.23
N ALA A 272 1.72 -3.53 13.91
CA ALA A 272 0.59 -4.42 14.02
C ALA A 272 0.73 -5.60 13.03
N CYS A 273 0.33 -6.79 13.48
CA CYS A 273 0.12 -7.94 12.62
C CYS A 273 -1.19 -8.63 13.01
N VAL A 274 -2.11 -8.71 12.07
CA VAL A 274 -3.37 -9.46 12.21
C VAL A 274 -3.43 -10.46 11.07
N ASN A 275 -3.38 -11.76 11.39
CA ASN A 275 -3.54 -12.81 10.41
C ASN A 275 -5.05 -12.97 10.05
N PRO A 276 -5.48 -12.62 8.82
CA PRO A 276 -6.89 -12.70 8.45
C PRO A 276 -7.41 -14.13 8.36
N ALA A 277 -6.52 -15.13 8.32
CA ALA A 277 -6.88 -16.55 8.38
C ALA A 277 -6.95 -17.09 9.82
N ALA A 278 -6.47 -16.33 10.82
CA ALA A 278 -6.45 -16.73 12.23
C ALA A 278 -6.48 -15.51 13.15
N LEU A 279 -7.59 -14.78 13.19
CA LEU A 279 -7.75 -13.50 13.90
C LEU A 279 -7.44 -13.57 15.39
N ARG A 280 -7.57 -14.75 16.02
CA ARG A 280 -7.21 -14.98 17.43
C ARG A 280 -5.74 -15.32 17.64
N GLY A 281 -4.93 -15.25 16.58
CA GLY A 281 -3.53 -15.63 16.57
C GLY A 281 -3.30 -17.08 16.11
N GLY A 282 -2.03 -17.42 15.92
CA GLY A 282 -1.58 -18.72 15.43
C GLY A 282 -1.62 -18.85 13.90
N LYS A 283 -1.40 -20.09 13.45
CA LYS A 283 -1.30 -20.45 12.04
C LYS A 283 -2.68 -20.60 11.41
N GLY A 284 -2.87 -20.01 10.23
CA GLY A 284 -4.09 -20.14 9.44
C GLY A 284 -3.79 -20.44 7.97
N GLN A 285 -4.68 -21.12 7.28
CA GLN A 285 -4.58 -21.39 5.86
C GLN A 285 -4.98 -20.15 5.06
N LEU A 286 -4.11 -19.68 4.17
CA LEU A 286 -4.42 -18.57 3.30
C LEU A 286 -5.23 -19.03 2.09
N HIS A 287 -6.29 -18.28 1.80
CA HIS A 287 -7.04 -18.38 0.57
C HIS A 287 -6.57 -17.32 -0.41
N ALA A 288 -5.48 -17.65 -1.12
CA ALA A 288 -4.85 -16.77 -2.07
C ALA A 288 -5.58 -16.75 -3.42
N TYR A 289 -5.60 -15.56 -4.05
CA TYR A 289 -5.94 -15.35 -5.44
C TYR A 289 -4.71 -14.73 -6.14
N LEU A 290 -3.87 -15.60 -6.67
CA LEU A 290 -2.60 -15.22 -7.27
C LEU A 290 -2.79 -14.83 -8.74
N SER A 291 -2.06 -13.83 -9.20
CA SER A 291 -2.17 -13.37 -10.60
C SER A 291 -1.59 -14.41 -11.57
N ASN A 292 -2.33 -14.67 -12.64
CA ASN A 292 -1.85 -15.49 -13.75
C ASN A 292 -1.17 -14.62 -14.81
N GLY A 293 0.04 -14.16 -14.52
CA GLY A 293 0.92 -13.45 -15.47
C GLY A 293 0.81 -11.93 -15.51
N ARG A 294 0.00 -11.30 -14.65
CA ARG A 294 -0.04 -9.84 -14.49
C ARG A 294 0.30 -9.46 -13.06
N PHE A 295 1.44 -8.82 -12.87
CA PHE A 295 1.87 -8.31 -11.56
C PHE A 295 1.64 -6.80 -11.49
N ILE A 296 1.51 -6.26 -10.28
CA ILE A 296 1.32 -4.82 -10.03
C ILE A 296 2.55 -4.04 -10.50
N ALA A 297 3.74 -4.62 -10.37
CA ALA A 297 4.99 -4.02 -10.82
C ALA A 297 5.78 -4.99 -11.70
N SER A 298 6.53 -4.42 -12.65
CA SER A 298 7.44 -5.16 -13.55
C SER A 298 8.64 -5.79 -12.83
N SER A 299 8.81 -5.52 -11.54
CA SER A 299 9.90 -6.04 -10.69
C SER A 299 9.63 -7.42 -10.09
N ALA A 300 8.52 -8.07 -10.44
CA ALA A 300 8.25 -9.45 -10.03
C ALA A 300 8.96 -10.46 -10.91
N ALA A 301 9.26 -11.65 -10.36
CA ALA A 301 9.81 -12.77 -11.12
C ALA A 301 8.83 -13.25 -12.20
N ALA A 302 9.36 -13.91 -13.23
CA ALA A 302 8.54 -14.52 -14.27
C ALA A 302 7.58 -15.58 -13.67
N PRO A 303 6.35 -15.70 -14.21
CA PRO A 303 5.40 -16.71 -13.77
C PRO A 303 6.00 -18.11 -13.90
N LYS A 304 5.70 -18.97 -12.91
CA LYS A 304 6.02 -20.39 -12.94
C LYS A 304 4.78 -21.19 -13.35
N PRO A 305 4.95 -22.40 -13.93
CA PRO A 305 3.83 -23.30 -14.17
C PRO A 305 3.09 -23.64 -12.87
N TRP A 306 1.76 -23.65 -12.92
CA TRP A 306 0.90 -23.95 -11.77
C TRP A 306 0.77 -25.46 -11.49
N VAL A 307 1.16 -26.29 -12.45
CA VAL A 307 1.10 -27.76 -12.38
C VAL A 307 2.12 -28.37 -13.32
N THR A 308 2.63 -29.55 -12.93
CA THR A 308 3.54 -30.36 -13.75
C THR A 308 2.85 -31.68 -14.15
N PRO A 309 2.81 -32.07 -15.45
CA PRO A 309 3.26 -31.30 -16.61
C PRO A 309 2.44 -30.00 -16.80
N GLU A 310 3.06 -28.98 -17.40
CA GLU A 310 2.46 -27.66 -17.55
C GLU A 310 1.13 -27.74 -18.32
N ARG A 311 0.13 -27.04 -17.82
CA ARG A 311 -1.18 -26.87 -18.45
C ARG A 311 -1.52 -25.40 -18.51
N LYS A 312 -2.04 -24.95 -19.63
CA LYS A 312 -2.41 -23.54 -19.86
C LYS A 312 -3.58 -23.15 -18.95
N VAL A 313 -3.37 -22.10 -18.16
CA VAL A 313 -4.41 -21.40 -17.41
C VAL A 313 -4.89 -20.21 -18.23
N THR A 314 -6.20 -20.05 -18.37
CA THR A 314 -6.83 -18.98 -19.18
C THR A 314 -7.56 -17.93 -18.35
N THR A 315 -7.69 -18.16 -17.03
CA THR A 315 -8.30 -17.20 -16.10
C THR A 315 -7.27 -16.19 -15.61
N PRO A 316 -7.68 -14.95 -15.25
CA PRO A 316 -6.75 -13.96 -14.73
C PRO A 316 -6.14 -14.32 -13.38
N PHE A 317 -6.81 -15.20 -12.62
CA PHE A 317 -6.35 -15.63 -11.31
C PHE A 317 -6.23 -17.15 -11.19
N VAL A 318 -5.36 -17.56 -10.27
CA VAL A 318 -5.21 -18.94 -9.82
C VAL A 318 -5.29 -19.00 -8.31
N SER A 319 -5.96 -20.01 -7.81
CA SER A 319 -5.94 -20.40 -6.38
C SER A 319 -5.46 -21.83 -6.26
N VAL A 320 -4.55 -22.08 -5.32
CA VAL A 320 -3.98 -23.40 -5.03
C VAL A 320 -4.28 -23.70 -3.56
N PRO A 321 -5.45 -24.29 -3.25
CA PRO A 321 -5.85 -24.55 -1.87
C PRO A 321 -4.85 -25.43 -1.13
N GLY A 322 -4.47 -25.02 0.07
CA GLY A 322 -3.47 -25.71 0.89
C GLY A 322 -2.02 -25.31 0.64
N LEU A 323 -1.70 -24.59 -0.44
CA LEU A 323 -0.34 -24.19 -0.75
C LEU A 323 0.27 -23.26 0.30
N LEU A 324 -0.53 -22.39 0.91
CA LEU A 324 -0.02 -21.35 1.80
C LEU A 324 -0.67 -21.43 3.18
N THR A 325 0.18 -21.31 4.21
CA THR A 325 -0.23 -21.02 5.58
C THR A 325 0.52 -19.78 6.07
N ALA A 326 -0.06 -19.07 7.05
CA ALA A 326 0.61 -17.92 7.64
C ALA A 326 0.33 -17.79 9.13
N GLU A 327 1.24 -17.13 9.84
CA GLU A 327 1.08 -16.71 11.22
C GLU A 327 1.75 -15.37 11.47
N CYS A 328 1.26 -14.60 12.43
CA CYS A 328 1.95 -13.39 12.88
C CYS A 328 3.12 -13.77 13.78
N VAL A 329 4.31 -13.31 13.42
CA VAL A 329 5.57 -13.57 14.14
C VAL A 329 6.15 -12.24 14.63
N THR A 330 6.61 -12.21 15.86
CA THR A 330 7.43 -11.13 16.43
C THR A 330 8.84 -11.65 16.67
N SER A 331 9.82 -10.95 16.13
CA SER A 331 11.25 -11.25 16.27
C SER A 331 12.02 -9.97 16.61
N ASP A 332 13.33 -10.07 16.82
CA ASP A 332 14.22 -8.92 17.06
C ASP A 332 14.22 -7.95 15.85
N THR A 333 13.87 -8.42 14.67
CA THR A 333 13.86 -7.63 13.44
C THR A 333 12.49 -7.04 13.10
N GLY A 334 11.40 -7.44 13.78
CA GLY A 334 10.09 -6.86 13.57
C GLY A 334 8.92 -7.80 13.83
N THR A 335 7.70 -7.28 13.61
CA THR A 335 6.42 -8.03 13.67
C THR A 335 5.80 -8.07 12.28
N PHE A 336 5.53 -9.25 11.75
CA PHE A 336 5.12 -9.46 10.36
C PHE A 336 4.27 -10.71 10.18
N LEU A 337 3.57 -10.82 9.07
CA LEU A 337 2.88 -12.04 8.65
C LEU A 337 3.90 -12.97 7.97
N SER A 338 4.28 -14.01 8.67
CA SER A 338 5.18 -15.07 8.17
C SER A 338 4.39 -16.04 7.31
N VAL A 339 4.73 -16.11 6.02
CA VAL A 339 4.05 -16.95 5.02
C VAL A 339 4.90 -18.16 4.72
N HIS A 340 4.34 -19.33 4.98
CA HIS A 340 4.93 -20.62 4.68
C HIS A 340 4.33 -21.22 3.41
N VAL A 341 5.17 -21.69 2.51
CA VAL A 341 4.76 -22.45 1.33
C VAL A 341 4.77 -23.94 1.70
N ASN A 342 3.60 -24.55 1.74
CA ASN A 342 3.43 -26.00 2.00
C ASN A 342 3.77 -26.77 0.71
N ALA A 343 5.07 -26.80 0.37
CA ALA A 343 5.56 -27.56 -0.78
C ALA A 343 5.34 -29.04 -0.56
N ASP A 344 4.86 -29.73 -1.60
CA ASP A 344 4.70 -31.19 -1.61
C ASP A 344 5.14 -31.76 -2.96
N PRO A 345 6.43 -32.17 -3.09
CA PRO A 345 6.95 -32.73 -4.32
C PRO A 345 6.22 -33.99 -4.81
N SER A 346 5.37 -34.59 -3.99
CA SER A 346 4.56 -35.77 -4.36
C SER A 346 3.29 -35.40 -5.13
N ASP A 347 2.85 -34.13 -5.08
CA ASP A 347 1.70 -33.65 -5.85
C ASP A 347 2.16 -32.86 -7.10
N PRO A 348 1.36 -32.80 -8.18
CA PRO A 348 1.78 -32.14 -9.41
C PRO A 348 1.69 -30.61 -9.38
N ARG A 349 1.26 -29.98 -8.27
CA ARG A 349 1.08 -28.53 -8.18
C ARG A 349 2.40 -27.80 -7.98
N THR A 350 2.39 -26.49 -8.21
CA THR A 350 3.55 -25.66 -7.89
C THR A 350 3.88 -25.70 -6.39
N ASP A 351 5.17 -25.78 -6.10
CA ASP A 351 5.74 -25.73 -4.75
C ASP A 351 6.26 -24.36 -4.37
N ASP A 352 5.86 -23.31 -5.09
CA ASP A 352 6.34 -21.96 -4.84
C ASP A 352 5.34 -20.90 -5.29
N ILE A 353 5.57 -19.66 -4.87
CA ILE A 353 4.82 -18.47 -5.27
C ILE A 353 5.76 -17.42 -5.87
N VAL A 354 5.21 -16.56 -6.70
CA VAL A 354 5.88 -15.38 -7.24
C VAL A 354 5.29 -14.13 -6.61
N GLY A 355 6.13 -13.25 -6.09
CA GLY A 355 5.67 -12.02 -5.41
C GLY A 355 6.78 -11.23 -4.76
N ASP A 356 8.00 -11.74 -4.79
CA ASP A 356 9.18 -11.03 -4.29
C ASP A 356 9.51 -9.84 -5.19
N VAL A 357 9.96 -8.75 -4.57
CA VAL A 357 10.48 -7.58 -5.31
C VAL A 357 11.89 -7.91 -5.79
N LEU A 358 12.12 -7.76 -7.09
CA LEU A 358 13.42 -7.98 -7.70
C LEU A 358 14.05 -6.68 -8.20
N VAL A 359 15.35 -6.50 -7.91
CA VAL A 359 16.20 -5.49 -8.53
C VAL A 359 17.42 -6.21 -9.09
N ASN A 360 17.69 -6.06 -10.38
CA ASN A 360 18.77 -6.77 -11.07
C ASN A 360 18.72 -8.30 -10.81
N ASN A 361 17.54 -8.91 -10.87
CA ASN A 361 17.27 -10.31 -10.57
C ASN A 361 17.62 -10.77 -9.14
N GLN A 362 17.82 -9.84 -8.21
CA GLN A 362 18.07 -10.16 -6.81
C GLN A 362 16.86 -9.79 -5.96
N VAL A 363 16.47 -10.71 -5.07
CA VAL A 363 15.37 -10.48 -4.13
C VAL A 363 15.74 -9.37 -3.15
N GLN A 364 14.87 -8.37 -3.09
CA GLN A 364 14.95 -7.28 -2.13
C GLN A 364 14.29 -7.72 -0.83
N LYS A 365 15.08 -8.30 0.08
CA LYS A 365 14.59 -8.90 1.33
C LYS A 365 13.86 -7.91 2.24
N ASP A 366 14.21 -6.62 2.18
CA ASP A 366 13.61 -5.55 2.97
C ASP A 366 12.17 -5.21 2.54
N TRP A 367 11.72 -5.72 1.39
CA TRP A 367 10.36 -5.56 0.87
C TRP A 367 9.42 -6.73 1.21
N GLY A 368 9.95 -7.92 1.50
CA GLY A 368 9.15 -9.13 1.69
C GLY A 368 8.27 -9.46 0.47
N LEU A 369 7.05 -9.91 0.72
CA LEU A 369 6.05 -10.25 -0.30
C LEU A 369 5.14 -9.06 -0.63
N HIS A 370 5.64 -7.83 -0.49
CA HIS A 370 4.86 -6.60 -0.58
C HIS A 370 4.00 -6.47 -1.84
N LEU A 371 4.48 -6.98 -2.99
CA LEU A 371 3.71 -6.92 -4.25
C LEU A 371 2.42 -7.72 -4.21
N ILE A 372 2.31 -8.70 -3.33
CA ILE A 372 1.19 -9.64 -3.27
C ILE A 372 0.55 -9.73 -1.88
N ASP A 373 0.86 -8.82 -0.94
CA ASP A 373 0.26 -8.80 0.40
C ASP A 373 -1.26 -9.04 0.37
N VAL A 374 -1.97 -8.35 -0.53
CA VAL A 374 -3.43 -8.47 -0.67
C VAL A 374 -3.82 -9.81 -1.29
N ASN A 375 -3.12 -10.24 -2.34
CA ASN A 375 -3.42 -11.45 -3.09
C ASN A 375 -3.28 -12.73 -2.25
N LEU A 376 -2.29 -12.75 -1.34
CA LEU A 376 -2.02 -13.87 -0.43
C LEU A 376 -3.23 -14.25 0.42
N ALA A 377 -3.98 -13.26 0.91
CA ALA A 377 -5.09 -13.44 1.82
C ALA A 377 -6.43 -12.94 1.27
N MET A 378 -6.54 -12.67 -0.03
CA MET A 378 -7.71 -12.04 -0.64
C MET A 378 -9.01 -12.75 -0.28
N GLY A 379 -9.05 -14.08 -0.31
CA GLY A 379 -10.25 -14.86 0.06
C GLY A 379 -10.62 -14.72 1.54
N ASN A 380 -9.60 -14.72 2.42
CA ASN A 380 -9.83 -14.53 3.87
C ASN A 380 -10.32 -13.11 4.16
N LEU A 381 -9.76 -12.09 3.49
CA LEU A 381 -10.18 -10.68 3.65
C LEU A 381 -11.63 -10.48 3.17
N VAL A 382 -11.99 -11.03 2.01
CA VAL A 382 -13.37 -10.94 1.48
C VAL A 382 -14.35 -11.66 2.42
N GLU A 383 -13.97 -12.83 2.96
CA GLU A 383 -14.82 -13.55 3.92
C GLU A 383 -14.98 -12.79 5.23
N LEU A 384 -13.87 -12.19 5.75
CA LEU A 384 -13.92 -11.34 6.93
C LEU A 384 -14.90 -10.17 6.74
N VAL A 385 -14.79 -9.46 5.62
CA VAL A 385 -15.71 -8.35 5.30
C VAL A 385 -17.16 -8.86 5.21
N ARG A 386 -17.40 -10.05 4.67
CA ARG A 386 -18.75 -10.65 4.63
C ARG A 386 -19.33 -10.87 6.02
N GLU A 387 -18.55 -11.42 6.95
CA GLU A 387 -19.00 -11.68 8.32
C GLU A 387 -19.18 -10.36 9.11
N GLN A 388 -18.27 -9.40 8.94
CA GLN A 388 -18.39 -8.07 9.55
C GLN A 388 -19.58 -7.29 9.02
N ALA A 389 -19.87 -7.36 7.73
CA ALA A 389 -21.05 -6.73 7.14
C ALA A 389 -22.36 -7.30 7.68
N LYS A 390 -22.43 -8.62 7.91
CA LYS A 390 -23.58 -9.27 8.59
C LYS A 390 -23.73 -8.79 10.04
N ALA A 391 -22.62 -8.63 10.76
CA ALA A 391 -22.65 -8.20 12.16
C ALA A 391 -23.02 -6.71 12.28
N TYR A 392 -22.55 -5.88 11.37
CA TYR A 392 -22.85 -4.44 11.34
C TYR A 392 -24.32 -4.15 11.00
N SER A 393 -24.96 -5.01 10.20
CA SER A 393 -26.36 -4.83 9.75
C SER A 393 -27.41 -5.35 10.73
N LYS A 394 -27.00 -5.90 11.88
CA LYS A 394 -27.89 -6.33 12.98
C LYS A 394 -28.15 -5.20 13.94
#